data_43c7cc1a166156263e2108b44c327558
#
_entry.id   43c7cc1a166156263e2108b44c327558
#
_cell.length_a   1.000
_cell.length_b   1.000
_cell.length_c   1.000
_cell.angle_alpha   90.00
_cell.angle_beta   90.00
_cell.angle_gamma   90.00
#
_symmetry.space_group_name_H-M   'P 1'
#
loop_
_entity.id
_entity.type
_entity.pdbx_description
1 polymer ?
#
loop_
_entity_poly.entity_id
_entity_poly.type
_entity_poly.pdbx_seq_one_letter_code
_entity_poly.pdbx_strand_id
1 'polypeptide(L)'
;NEIAQSECCNGVTFANYWMHNGFINIGGSKMSKSAGNFFTVRDIRQKYTGEEIRFLLLSGQYRGPIEFSEEMMQQSRSSFNRIKNCLDDIDFMIKTGTDGELSAEEEKSIASFDGFRQAFIKAMDDDLNTADGISAVFELVTEINTMLRGGTSKAYAKAALEIFNELTGVLGIIKAKETSIDADIEALVEERQQARKNKDFARADEIRDELKARGYTLKDTPQGVQIIKDESI
;
A
#
# COMPACT_ATOMS: atom_id res chain seq x y z
N ASN A 1 -33.21 3.30 17.51
CA ASN A 1 -33.01 4.46 18.39
C ASN A 1 -32.43 5.64 17.62
N GLU A 2 -31.42 5.44 16.79
CA GLU A 2 -30.75 6.47 15.99
C GLU A 2 -31.73 7.16 15.04
N ILE A 3 -32.59 6.40 14.34
CA ILE A 3 -33.63 6.94 13.46
C ILE A 3 -34.55 7.85 14.27
N ALA A 4 -35.10 7.34 15.37
CA ALA A 4 -36.05 8.10 16.19
C ALA A 4 -35.44 9.41 16.73
N GLN A 5 -34.23 9.33 17.25
CA GLN A 5 -33.52 10.51 17.78
C GLN A 5 -33.22 11.54 16.70
N SER A 6 -32.70 11.10 15.55
CA SER A 6 -32.30 11.99 14.46
C SER A 6 -33.51 12.62 13.77
N GLU A 7 -34.53 11.83 13.44
CA GLU A 7 -35.70 12.32 12.72
C GLU A 7 -36.59 13.23 13.59
N CYS A 8 -36.75 12.88 14.89
CA CYS A 8 -37.47 13.76 15.82
C CYS A 8 -36.74 15.10 16.04
N CYS A 9 -35.41 15.11 16.02
CA CYS A 9 -34.63 16.32 16.21
C CYS A 9 -34.58 17.18 14.94
N ASN A 10 -34.39 16.57 13.78
CA ASN A 10 -34.09 17.28 12.53
C ASN A 10 -35.29 17.43 11.59
N GLY A 11 -36.36 16.66 11.79
CA GLY A 11 -37.57 16.71 10.97
C GLY A 11 -37.41 16.21 9.51
N VAL A 12 -36.31 15.45 9.25
CA VAL A 12 -35.99 14.91 7.93
C VAL A 12 -35.53 13.45 8.06
N THR A 13 -35.64 12.70 6.96
CA THR A 13 -35.16 11.30 6.91
C THR A 13 -33.70 11.22 7.28
N PHE A 14 -33.36 10.34 8.22
CA PHE A 14 -32.00 10.18 8.76
C PHE A 14 -31.04 9.57 7.74
N ALA A 15 -31.42 8.48 7.07
CA ALA A 15 -30.59 7.80 6.09
C ALA A 15 -31.47 7.12 5.02
N ASN A 16 -31.06 7.23 3.75
CA ASN A 16 -31.71 6.55 2.64
C ASN A 16 -31.23 5.10 2.49
N TYR A 17 -29.96 4.82 2.89
CA TYR A 17 -29.33 3.51 2.79
C TYR A 17 -28.74 3.11 4.13
N TRP A 18 -28.89 1.83 4.48
CA TRP A 18 -28.42 1.28 5.74
C TRP A 18 -27.43 0.15 5.47
N MET A 19 -26.25 0.25 6.08
CA MET A 19 -25.22 -0.76 6.02
C MET A 19 -24.86 -1.18 7.44
N HIS A 20 -24.70 -2.50 7.66
CA HIS A 20 -24.30 -3.06 8.94
C HIS A 20 -23.01 -3.86 8.76
N ASN A 21 -21.94 -3.44 9.44
CA ASN A 21 -20.70 -4.20 9.48
C ASN A 21 -20.75 -5.32 10.53
N GLY A 22 -19.93 -6.35 10.32
CA GLY A 22 -19.69 -7.40 11.29
C GLY A 22 -18.95 -6.92 12.54
N PHE A 23 -18.77 -7.79 13.49
CA PHE A 23 -18.05 -7.50 14.73
C PHE A 23 -16.54 -7.73 14.58
N ILE A 24 -15.77 -7.06 15.41
CA ILE A 24 -14.37 -7.42 15.63
C ILE A 24 -14.37 -8.48 16.74
N ASN A 25 -13.75 -9.63 16.44
CA ASN A 25 -13.54 -10.71 17.37
C ASN A 25 -12.09 -10.74 17.84
N ILE A 26 -11.87 -11.22 19.05
CA ILE A 26 -10.54 -11.45 19.63
C ILE A 26 -10.57 -12.83 20.31
N GLY A 27 -9.73 -13.73 19.83
CA GLY A 27 -9.68 -15.10 20.35
C GLY A 27 -11.02 -15.84 20.20
N GLY A 28 -11.69 -15.66 19.05
CA GLY A 28 -12.97 -16.29 18.73
C GLY A 28 -14.18 -15.69 19.45
N SER A 29 -14.01 -14.62 20.25
CA SER A 29 -15.07 -13.96 20.99
C SER A 29 -15.25 -12.52 20.57
N LYS A 30 -16.49 -12.03 20.57
CA LYS A 30 -16.79 -10.62 20.28
C LYS A 30 -16.01 -9.70 21.21
N MET A 31 -15.32 -8.71 20.65
CA MET A 31 -14.65 -7.67 21.42
C MET A 31 -15.68 -6.84 22.19
N SER A 32 -15.50 -6.73 23.50
CA SER A 32 -16.35 -5.87 24.34
C SER A 32 -15.63 -5.40 25.60
N LYS A 33 -16.04 -4.25 26.12
CA LYS A 33 -15.50 -3.73 27.38
C LYS A 33 -15.79 -4.63 28.57
N SER A 34 -16.98 -5.26 28.60
CA SER A 34 -17.40 -6.18 29.66
C SER A 34 -16.62 -7.50 29.67
N ALA A 35 -16.11 -7.94 28.52
CA ALA A 35 -15.27 -9.12 28.41
C ALA A 35 -13.79 -8.88 28.74
N GLY A 36 -13.39 -7.62 28.94
CA GLY A 36 -12.00 -7.26 29.26
C GLY A 36 -11.03 -7.43 28.09
N ASN A 37 -11.53 -7.77 26.89
CA ASN A 37 -10.74 -7.98 25.68
C ASN A 37 -10.78 -6.76 24.72
N PHE A 38 -11.05 -5.57 25.28
CA PHE A 38 -11.21 -4.35 24.50
C PHE A 38 -9.90 -3.55 24.40
N PHE A 39 -9.59 -3.08 23.21
CA PHE A 39 -8.54 -2.10 22.95
C PHE A 39 -9.06 -1.03 21.96
N THR A 40 -8.43 0.13 21.94
CA THR A 40 -8.81 1.21 21.04
C THR A 40 -7.95 1.21 19.79
N VAL A 41 -8.44 1.86 18.72
CA VAL A 41 -7.62 2.14 17.53
C VAL A 41 -6.35 2.93 17.90
N ARG A 42 -6.42 3.78 18.93
CA ARG A 42 -5.26 4.53 19.45
C ARG A 42 -4.18 3.58 19.99
N ASP A 43 -4.57 2.52 20.69
CA ASP A 43 -3.63 1.52 21.20
C ASP A 43 -2.96 0.74 20.07
N ILE A 44 -3.73 0.34 19.07
CA ILE A 44 -3.21 -0.37 17.90
C ILE A 44 -2.24 0.52 17.11
N ARG A 45 -2.56 1.81 16.97
CA ARG A 45 -1.72 2.78 16.26
C ARG A 45 -0.36 3.06 16.89
N GLN A 46 -0.11 2.58 18.09
CA GLN A 46 1.23 2.58 18.67
C GLN A 46 2.18 1.57 18.02
N LYS A 47 1.64 0.54 17.36
CA LYS A 47 2.41 -0.54 16.73
C LYS A 47 2.24 -0.60 15.21
N TYR A 48 1.13 -0.09 14.69
CA TYR A 48 0.72 -0.23 13.29
C TYR A 48 0.28 1.11 12.71
N THR A 49 0.55 1.32 11.42
CA THR A 49 0.09 2.51 10.71
C THR A 49 -1.42 2.47 10.45
N GLY A 50 -2.01 3.62 10.14
CA GLY A 50 -3.44 3.69 9.81
C GLY A 50 -3.77 2.90 8.53
N GLU A 51 -2.85 2.87 7.58
CA GLU A 51 -2.98 2.15 6.32
C GLU A 51 -2.97 0.63 6.54
N GLU A 52 -2.09 0.11 7.41
CA GLU A 52 -2.05 -1.31 7.76
C GLU A 52 -3.34 -1.77 8.44
N ILE A 53 -3.86 -0.94 9.38
CA ILE A 53 -5.14 -1.22 10.05
C ILE A 53 -6.27 -1.19 9.03
N ARG A 54 -6.31 -0.18 8.14
CA ARG A 54 -7.32 -0.08 7.07
C ARG A 54 -7.26 -1.29 6.14
N PHE A 55 -6.06 -1.71 5.75
CA PHE A 55 -5.87 -2.87 4.88
C PHE A 55 -6.41 -4.15 5.52
N LEU A 56 -6.15 -4.39 6.82
CA LEU A 56 -6.74 -5.51 7.55
C LEU A 56 -8.28 -5.48 7.49
N LEU A 57 -8.88 -4.31 7.78
CA LEU A 57 -10.34 -4.18 7.80
C LEU A 57 -10.96 -4.39 6.42
N LEU A 58 -10.29 -4.00 5.35
CA LEU A 58 -10.75 -4.17 3.97
C LEU A 58 -10.45 -5.56 3.39
N SER A 59 -9.61 -6.37 4.05
CA SER A 59 -9.26 -7.72 3.58
C SER A 59 -10.38 -8.74 3.79
N GLY A 60 -11.44 -8.39 4.50
CA GLY A 60 -12.63 -9.20 4.72
C GLY A 60 -13.89 -8.50 4.22
N GLN A 61 -14.94 -9.28 3.95
CA GLN A 61 -16.26 -8.73 3.63
C GLN A 61 -16.84 -8.03 4.87
N TYR A 62 -17.27 -6.77 4.73
CA TYR A 62 -17.66 -5.90 5.84
C TYR A 62 -18.81 -6.45 6.72
N ARG A 63 -19.70 -7.28 6.16
CA ARG A 63 -20.80 -7.91 6.91
C ARG A 63 -20.34 -9.07 7.80
N GLY A 64 -19.19 -9.67 7.48
CA GLY A 64 -18.62 -10.78 8.25
C GLY A 64 -17.87 -10.30 9.50
N PRO A 65 -17.69 -11.15 10.50
CA PRO A 65 -16.83 -10.84 11.62
C PRO A 65 -15.36 -10.84 11.18
N ILE A 66 -14.58 -9.89 11.72
CA ILE A 66 -13.14 -9.82 11.51
C ILE A 66 -12.46 -10.31 12.80
N GLU A 67 -11.62 -11.33 12.68
CA GLU A 67 -10.77 -11.76 13.77
C GLU A 67 -9.55 -10.84 13.85
N PHE A 68 -9.30 -10.26 15.02
CA PHE A 68 -8.14 -9.44 15.27
C PHE A 68 -7.15 -10.20 16.15
N SER A 69 -5.95 -10.44 15.61
CA SER A 69 -4.82 -10.98 16.36
C SER A 69 -3.51 -10.33 15.87
N GLU A 70 -2.45 -10.45 16.66
CA GLU A 70 -1.11 -10.00 16.27
C GLU A 70 -0.67 -10.70 14.96
N GLU A 71 -0.95 -11.99 14.82
CA GLU A 71 -0.62 -12.78 13.63
C GLU A 71 -1.37 -12.26 12.39
N MET A 72 -2.67 -11.96 12.51
CA MET A 72 -3.46 -11.39 11.42
C MET A 72 -2.93 -10.01 11.00
N MET A 73 -2.53 -9.18 11.98
CA MET A 73 -1.92 -7.89 11.69
C MET A 73 -0.57 -8.04 10.96
N GLN A 74 0.27 -9.00 11.35
CA GLN A 74 1.55 -9.25 10.69
C GLN A 74 1.36 -9.77 9.26
N GLN A 75 0.42 -10.68 9.04
CA GLN A 75 0.06 -11.16 7.70
C GLN A 75 -0.47 -10.02 6.82
N SER A 76 -1.37 -9.20 7.38
CA SER A 76 -1.91 -8.02 6.71
C SER A 76 -0.79 -7.03 6.34
N ARG A 77 0.11 -6.72 7.27
CA ARG A 77 1.30 -5.88 7.03
C ARG A 77 2.17 -6.45 5.90
N SER A 78 2.46 -7.75 5.92
CA SER A 78 3.26 -8.39 4.88
C SER A 78 2.60 -8.28 3.50
N SER A 79 1.29 -8.48 3.43
CA SER A 79 0.51 -8.34 2.20
C SER A 79 0.46 -6.88 1.72
N PHE A 80 0.22 -5.95 2.63
CA PHE A 80 0.21 -4.52 2.33
C PHE A 80 1.56 -4.02 1.82
N ASN A 81 2.66 -4.47 2.42
CA ASN A 81 4.01 -4.11 2.00
C ASN A 81 4.32 -4.55 0.56
N ARG A 82 3.70 -5.63 0.05
CA ARG A 82 3.85 -6.01 -1.37
C ARG A 82 3.27 -4.95 -2.30
N ILE A 83 2.13 -4.36 -1.95
CA ILE A 83 1.51 -3.26 -2.71
C ILE A 83 2.39 -2.01 -2.63
N LYS A 84 2.87 -1.67 -1.44
CA LYS A 84 3.73 -0.52 -1.21
C LYS A 84 5.06 -0.62 -1.96
N ASN A 85 5.71 -1.80 -1.92
CA ASN A 85 6.94 -2.04 -2.64
C ASN A 85 6.75 -1.90 -4.17
N CYS A 86 5.60 -2.31 -4.71
CA CYS A 86 5.28 -2.12 -6.12
C CYS A 86 5.23 -0.62 -6.47
N LEU A 87 4.62 0.22 -5.64
CA LEU A 87 4.63 1.67 -5.83
C LEU A 87 6.05 2.24 -5.82
N ASP A 88 6.89 1.79 -4.88
CA ASP A 88 8.29 2.21 -4.80
C ASP A 88 9.09 1.81 -6.05
N ASP A 89 8.85 0.60 -6.57
CA ASP A 89 9.48 0.11 -7.80
C ASP A 89 8.98 0.90 -9.04
N ILE A 90 7.68 1.26 -9.11
CA ILE A 90 7.13 2.13 -10.16
C ILE A 90 7.78 3.52 -10.10
N ASP A 91 7.80 4.16 -8.93
CA ASP A 91 8.41 5.48 -8.74
C ASP A 91 9.89 5.50 -9.13
N PHE A 92 10.60 4.42 -8.80
CA PHE A 92 11.99 4.24 -9.18
C PHE A 92 12.15 4.16 -10.71
N MET A 93 11.29 3.39 -11.40
CA MET A 93 11.35 3.27 -12.86
C MET A 93 10.94 4.57 -13.57
N ILE A 94 10.05 5.38 -13.01
CA ILE A 94 9.76 6.72 -13.56
C ILE A 94 11.01 7.60 -13.56
N LYS A 95 11.90 7.43 -12.57
CA LYS A 95 13.15 8.20 -12.47
C LYS A 95 14.28 7.62 -13.34
N THR A 96 14.40 6.30 -13.42
CA THR A 96 15.59 5.60 -13.96
C THR A 96 15.33 4.79 -15.22
N GLY A 97 14.06 4.57 -15.60
CA GLY A 97 13.67 3.85 -16.80
C GLY A 97 14.18 4.51 -18.09
N THR A 98 14.12 3.77 -19.19
CA THR A 98 14.55 4.27 -20.48
C THR A 98 13.59 5.34 -21.00
N ASP A 99 14.18 6.38 -21.61
CA ASP A 99 13.39 7.35 -22.39
C ASP A 99 13.17 6.74 -23.79
N GLY A 100 11.91 6.67 -24.25
CA GLY A 100 11.59 6.11 -25.56
C GLY A 100 10.11 5.75 -25.69
N GLU A 101 9.78 5.18 -26.84
CA GLU A 101 8.45 4.63 -27.12
C GLU A 101 8.28 3.31 -26.38
N LEU A 102 7.00 2.93 -26.17
CA LEU A 102 6.63 1.65 -25.56
C LEU A 102 7.10 0.48 -26.45
N SER A 103 7.61 -0.55 -25.85
CA SER A 103 7.82 -1.83 -26.54
C SER A 103 6.49 -2.55 -26.76
N ALA A 104 6.47 -3.50 -27.70
CA ALA A 104 5.26 -4.31 -27.98
C ALA A 104 4.79 -5.10 -26.74
N GLU A 105 5.72 -5.50 -25.86
CA GLU A 105 5.39 -6.18 -24.59
C GLU A 105 4.76 -5.22 -23.59
N GLU A 106 5.28 -3.98 -23.50
CA GLU A 106 4.72 -2.94 -22.65
C GLU A 106 3.31 -2.51 -23.11
N GLU A 107 3.10 -2.34 -24.43
CA GLU A 107 1.78 -2.06 -24.99
C GLU A 107 0.77 -3.17 -24.67
N LYS A 108 1.19 -4.43 -24.80
CA LYS A 108 0.34 -5.58 -24.45
C LYS A 108 0.00 -5.60 -22.96
N SER A 109 0.95 -5.33 -22.09
CA SER A 109 0.72 -5.25 -20.65
C SER A 109 -0.24 -4.11 -20.29
N ILE A 110 -0.05 -2.91 -20.83
CA ILE A 110 -0.97 -1.77 -20.66
C ILE A 110 -2.38 -2.11 -21.14
N ALA A 111 -2.51 -2.78 -22.28
CA ALA A 111 -3.81 -3.22 -22.79
C ALA A 111 -4.53 -4.19 -21.83
N SER A 112 -3.81 -4.93 -21.00
CA SER A 112 -4.39 -5.82 -19.99
C SER A 112 -4.92 -5.08 -18.74
N PHE A 113 -4.53 -3.83 -18.51
CA PHE A 113 -4.90 -3.05 -17.31
C PHE A 113 -6.41 -2.86 -17.18
N ASP A 114 -7.12 -2.73 -18.29
CA ASP A 114 -8.59 -2.65 -18.26
C ASP A 114 -9.23 -3.92 -17.69
N GLY A 115 -8.65 -5.09 -17.92
CA GLY A 115 -9.11 -6.35 -17.34
C GLY A 115 -9.09 -6.31 -15.80
N PHE A 116 -8.02 -5.81 -15.20
CA PHE A 116 -7.90 -5.66 -13.73
C PHE A 116 -8.88 -4.59 -13.20
N ARG A 117 -9.07 -3.49 -13.94
CA ARG A 117 -10.07 -2.47 -13.61
C ARG A 117 -11.48 -3.06 -13.59
N GLN A 118 -11.86 -3.82 -14.61
CA GLN A 118 -13.17 -4.44 -14.69
C GLN A 118 -13.39 -5.48 -13.58
N ALA A 119 -12.36 -6.27 -13.25
CA ALA A 119 -12.41 -7.21 -12.12
C ALA A 119 -12.63 -6.48 -10.79
N PHE A 120 -11.92 -5.36 -10.57
CA PHE A 120 -12.09 -4.51 -9.40
C PHE A 120 -13.50 -3.90 -9.32
N ILE A 121 -13.99 -3.31 -10.41
CA ILE A 121 -15.34 -2.71 -10.48
C ILE A 121 -16.39 -3.78 -10.16
N LYS A 122 -16.29 -4.95 -10.80
CA LYS A 122 -17.21 -6.07 -10.56
C LYS A 122 -17.25 -6.49 -9.09
N ALA A 123 -16.08 -6.55 -8.43
CA ALA A 123 -15.99 -6.87 -7.01
C ALA A 123 -16.64 -5.79 -6.14
N MET A 124 -16.41 -4.51 -6.45
CA MET A 124 -16.97 -3.40 -5.69
C MET A 124 -18.48 -3.24 -5.91
N ASP A 125 -18.99 -3.58 -7.09
CA ASP A 125 -20.42 -3.60 -7.41
C ASP A 125 -21.14 -4.78 -6.73
N ASP A 126 -20.43 -5.82 -6.34
CA ASP A 126 -20.97 -6.95 -5.58
C ASP A 126 -20.92 -6.67 -4.07
N ASP A 127 -21.78 -5.79 -3.61
CA ASP A 127 -21.94 -5.42 -2.19
C ASP A 127 -20.64 -4.96 -1.51
N LEU A 128 -19.84 -4.15 -2.22
CA LEU A 128 -18.56 -3.63 -1.76
C LEU A 128 -17.61 -4.77 -1.30
N ASN A 129 -17.45 -5.79 -2.13
CA ASN A 129 -16.54 -6.91 -1.86
C ASN A 129 -15.08 -6.47 -1.99
N THR A 130 -14.61 -5.79 -0.96
CA THR A 130 -13.24 -5.24 -0.91
C THR A 130 -12.17 -6.35 -0.90
N ALA A 131 -12.49 -7.55 -0.43
CA ALA A 131 -11.57 -8.68 -0.45
C ALA A 131 -11.23 -9.10 -1.90
N ASP A 132 -12.24 -9.24 -2.76
CA ASP A 132 -12.02 -9.54 -4.19
C ASP A 132 -11.45 -8.31 -4.92
N GLY A 133 -11.84 -7.08 -4.52
CA GLY A 133 -11.22 -5.86 -5.01
C GLY A 133 -9.70 -5.81 -4.75
N ILE A 134 -9.27 -6.18 -3.54
CA ILE A 134 -7.85 -6.30 -3.19
C ILE A 134 -7.18 -7.42 -4.00
N SER A 135 -7.87 -8.52 -4.29
CA SER A 135 -7.35 -9.58 -5.16
C SER A 135 -7.02 -9.05 -6.56
N ALA A 136 -7.91 -8.26 -7.16
CA ALA A 136 -7.66 -7.61 -8.45
C ALA A 136 -6.45 -6.65 -8.38
N VAL A 137 -6.27 -5.92 -7.26
CA VAL A 137 -5.05 -5.10 -7.05
C VAL A 137 -3.80 -5.98 -7.00
N PHE A 138 -3.82 -7.14 -6.35
CA PHE A 138 -2.66 -8.04 -6.32
C PHE A 138 -2.32 -8.66 -7.68
N GLU A 139 -3.33 -8.94 -8.51
CA GLU A 139 -3.11 -9.38 -9.88
C GLU A 139 -2.42 -8.29 -10.70
N LEU A 140 -2.91 -7.04 -10.62
CA LEU A 140 -2.26 -5.88 -11.22
C LEU A 140 -0.81 -5.70 -10.71
N VAL A 141 -0.58 -5.77 -9.41
CA VAL A 141 0.77 -5.70 -8.80
C VAL A 141 1.69 -6.79 -9.35
N THR A 142 1.18 -7.98 -9.57
CA THR A 142 1.96 -9.09 -10.13
C THR A 142 2.35 -8.83 -11.58
N GLU A 143 1.43 -8.34 -12.40
CA GLU A 143 1.69 -7.94 -13.79
C GLU A 143 2.74 -6.83 -13.85
N ILE A 144 2.54 -5.74 -13.11
CA ILE A 144 3.48 -4.61 -13.07
C ILE A 144 4.88 -5.09 -12.63
N ASN A 145 4.98 -5.83 -11.54
CA ASN A 145 6.27 -6.32 -11.04
C ASN A 145 6.99 -7.25 -12.04
N THR A 146 6.24 -8.00 -12.83
CA THR A 146 6.81 -8.86 -13.87
C THR A 146 7.49 -8.02 -14.96
N MET A 147 6.84 -6.96 -15.38
CA MET A 147 7.39 -6.03 -16.37
C MET A 147 8.59 -5.25 -15.82
N LEU A 148 8.47 -4.69 -14.59
CA LEU A 148 9.54 -3.87 -14.00
C LEU A 148 10.86 -4.63 -13.79
N ARG A 149 10.82 -5.96 -13.57
CA ARG A 149 12.04 -6.78 -13.39
C ARG A 149 12.98 -6.80 -14.61
N GLY A 150 12.42 -6.69 -15.81
CA GLY A 150 13.18 -6.64 -17.05
C GLY A 150 13.77 -5.26 -17.36
N GLY A 151 13.39 -4.24 -16.59
CA GLY A 151 13.60 -2.84 -16.92
C GLY A 151 12.55 -2.38 -17.95
N THR A 152 11.95 -1.22 -17.74
CA THR A 152 10.88 -0.70 -18.59
C THR A 152 11.14 0.75 -18.98
N SER A 153 10.35 1.23 -19.95
CA SER A 153 10.32 2.65 -20.30
C SER A 153 9.65 3.48 -19.18
N LYS A 154 10.02 4.75 -19.08
CA LYS A 154 9.32 5.71 -18.20
C LYS A 154 7.85 5.86 -18.58
N ALA A 155 7.52 5.68 -19.87
CA ALA A 155 6.16 5.73 -20.37
C ALA A 155 5.31 4.60 -19.77
N TYR A 156 5.83 3.36 -19.76
CA TYR A 156 5.17 2.24 -19.11
C TYR A 156 4.97 2.48 -17.61
N ALA A 157 6.03 2.91 -16.91
CA ALA A 157 5.96 3.15 -15.46
C ALA A 157 4.90 4.21 -15.09
N LYS A 158 4.73 5.26 -15.92
CA LYS A 158 3.66 6.26 -15.73
C LYS A 158 2.27 5.66 -15.92
N ALA A 159 2.05 4.88 -16.99
CA ALA A 159 0.79 4.21 -17.22
C ALA A 159 0.44 3.22 -16.09
N ALA A 160 1.45 2.49 -15.58
CA ALA A 160 1.29 1.61 -14.43
C ALA A 160 0.92 2.39 -13.15
N LEU A 161 1.51 3.57 -12.92
CA LEU A 161 1.18 4.42 -11.79
C LEU A 161 -0.27 4.91 -11.84
N GLU A 162 -0.76 5.27 -13.01
CA GLU A 162 -2.15 5.76 -13.19
C GLU A 162 -3.16 4.70 -12.75
N ILE A 163 -3.09 3.49 -13.30
CA ILE A 163 -4.03 2.42 -12.93
C ILE A 163 -3.82 1.96 -11.48
N PHE A 164 -2.59 1.90 -10.99
CA PHE A 164 -2.30 1.56 -9.61
C PHE A 164 -2.96 2.56 -8.64
N ASN A 165 -2.82 3.86 -8.88
CA ASN A 165 -3.43 4.90 -8.05
C ASN A 165 -4.95 4.92 -8.16
N GLU A 166 -5.51 4.63 -9.34
CA GLU A 166 -6.95 4.51 -9.53
C GLU A 166 -7.54 3.45 -8.60
N LEU A 167 -7.02 2.22 -8.62
CA LEU A 167 -7.57 1.12 -7.83
C LEU A 167 -7.28 1.24 -6.33
N THR A 168 -6.04 1.56 -5.97
CA THR A 168 -5.65 1.71 -4.56
C THR A 168 -6.26 2.95 -3.91
N GLY A 169 -6.52 4.00 -4.69
CA GLY A 169 -7.14 5.25 -4.26
C GLY A 169 -8.59 5.06 -3.83
N VAL A 170 -9.38 4.23 -4.52
CA VAL A 170 -10.76 3.88 -4.12
C VAL A 170 -10.76 3.24 -2.74
N LEU A 171 -9.81 2.36 -2.45
CA LEU A 171 -9.67 1.70 -1.16
C LEU A 171 -9.04 2.62 -0.08
N GLY A 172 -8.36 3.69 -0.49
CA GLY A 172 -7.66 4.62 0.39
C GLY A 172 -6.54 3.93 1.21
N ILE A 173 -5.93 2.88 0.64
CA ILE A 173 -4.87 2.11 1.31
C ILE A 173 -3.48 2.67 1.06
N ILE A 174 -3.30 3.47 0.03
CA ILE A 174 -2.04 4.15 -0.26
C ILE A 174 -2.26 5.66 -0.15
N LYS A 175 -1.45 6.32 0.67
CA LYS A 175 -1.36 7.78 0.65
C LYS A 175 -0.40 8.21 -0.44
N ALA A 176 -0.75 9.27 -1.15
CA ALA A 176 0.22 9.97 -1.98
C ALA A 176 1.44 10.33 -1.12
N LYS A 177 2.62 9.90 -1.53
CA LYS A 177 3.85 10.28 -0.85
C LYS A 177 3.93 11.81 -0.86
N GLU A 178 4.06 12.41 0.31
CA GLU A 178 4.69 13.73 0.39
C GLU A 178 6.14 13.55 -0.05
N THR A 179 6.43 13.90 -1.30
CA THR A 179 7.74 13.77 -1.91
C THR A 179 8.67 14.85 -1.34
N SER A 180 9.24 14.58 -0.18
CA SER A 180 10.49 15.18 0.23
C SER A 180 11.38 14.09 0.82
N ILE A 181 12.15 13.42 -0.05
CA ILE A 181 13.39 12.81 0.44
C ILE A 181 14.24 14.03 0.79
N ASP A 182 14.65 14.13 2.05
CA ASP A 182 15.52 15.22 2.48
C ASP A 182 16.76 15.26 1.60
N ALA A 183 17.13 16.43 1.11
CA ALA A 183 18.30 16.61 0.22
C ALA A 183 19.58 15.98 0.81
N ASP A 184 19.64 15.90 2.14
CA ASP A 184 20.74 15.27 2.89
C ASP A 184 20.77 13.74 2.68
N ILE A 185 19.61 13.09 2.50
CA ILE A 185 19.54 11.65 2.25
C ILE A 185 20.01 11.33 0.82
N GLU A 186 19.60 12.14 -0.15
CA GLU A 186 20.09 11.99 -1.54
C GLU A 186 21.61 12.19 -1.62
N ALA A 187 22.15 13.17 -0.91
CA ALA A 187 23.60 13.41 -0.85
C ALA A 187 24.36 12.23 -0.23
N LEU A 188 23.84 11.63 0.86
CA LEU A 188 24.45 10.43 1.47
C LEU A 188 24.43 9.23 0.54
N VAL A 189 23.35 9.04 -0.22
CA VAL A 189 23.27 7.95 -1.21
C VAL A 189 24.28 8.14 -2.33
N GLU A 190 24.45 9.35 -2.80
CA GLU A 190 25.44 9.68 -3.83
C GLU A 190 26.87 9.48 -3.31
N GLU A 191 27.17 9.91 -2.07
CA GLU A 191 28.45 9.67 -1.42
C GLU A 191 28.75 8.16 -1.29
N ARG A 192 27.75 7.34 -0.87
CA ARG A 192 27.89 5.89 -0.82
C ARG A 192 28.21 5.28 -2.18
N GLN A 193 27.55 5.74 -3.24
CA GLN A 193 27.84 5.26 -4.60
C GLN A 193 29.27 5.58 -5.01
N GLN A 194 29.75 6.79 -4.68
CA GLN A 194 31.11 7.22 -4.97
C GLN A 194 32.14 6.40 -4.17
N ALA A 195 31.89 6.14 -2.88
CA ALA A 195 32.74 5.28 -2.04
C ALA A 195 32.85 3.87 -2.65
N ARG A 196 31.73 3.26 -3.11
CA ARG A 196 31.76 1.96 -3.79
C ARG A 196 32.57 1.97 -5.10
N LYS A 197 32.42 3.02 -5.92
CA LYS A 197 33.24 3.20 -7.14
C LYS A 197 34.72 3.27 -6.83
N ASN A 198 35.08 3.92 -5.72
CA ASN A 198 36.46 4.06 -5.24
C ASN A 198 36.95 2.82 -4.48
N LYS A 199 36.12 1.76 -4.35
CA LYS A 199 36.38 0.53 -3.58
C LYS A 199 36.59 0.78 -2.08
N ASP A 200 36.09 1.89 -1.56
CA ASP A 200 36.02 2.19 -0.12
C ASP A 200 34.75 1.59 0.47
N PHE A 201 34.81 0.28 0.70
CA PHE A 201 33.68 -0.47 1.19
C PHE A 201 33.35 -0.14 2.66
N ALA A 202 34.36 0.26 3.45
CA ALA A 202 34.17 0.65 4.85
C ALA A 202 33.27 1.90 4.93
N ARG A 203 33.57 2.93 4.14
CA ARG A 203 32.76 4.14 4.10
C ARG A 203 31.35 3.88 3.55
N ALA A 204 31.25 3.02 2.53
CA ALA A 204 29.94 2.64 1.97
C ALA A 204 29.04 1.91 2.96
N ASP A 205 29.62 1.08 3.84
CA ASP A 205 28.86 0.38 4.88
C ASP A 205 28.48 1.32 6.03
N GLU A 206 29.35 2.22 6.45
CA GLU A 206 29.03 3.27 7.44
C GLU A 206 27.81 4.11 6.98
N ILE A 207 27.81 4.57 5.74
CA ILE A 207 26.70 5.37 5.19
C ILE A 207 25.41 4.52 5.14
N ARG A 208 25.50 3.24 4.78
CA ARG A 208 24.32 2.35 4.79
C ARG A 208 23.73 2.22 6.20
N ASP A 209 24.56 2.08 7.20
CA ASP A 209 24.14 1.92 8.59
C ASP A 209 23.59 3.25 9.14
N GLU A 210 24.16 4.38 8.75
CA GLU A 210 23.63 5.72 9.07
C GLU A 210 22.24 5.93 8.45
N LEU A 211 22.05 5.59 7.17
CA LEU A 211 20.77 5.69 6.49
C LEU A 211 19.73 4.78 7.14
N LYS A 212 20.12 3.57 7.52
CA LYS A 212 19.27 2.63 8.23
C LYS A 212 18.85 3.16 9.60
N ALA A 213 19.75 3.78 10.35
CA ALA A 213 19.45 4.43 11.63
C ALA A 213 18.48 5.63 11.48
N ARG A 214 18.47 6.28 10.31
CA ARG A 214 17.53 7.34 9.95
C ARG A 214 16.20 6.81 9.36
N GLY A 215 16.01 5.47 9.33
CA GLY A 215 14.78 4.84 8.81
C GLY A 215 14.75 4.74 7.28
N TYR A 216 15.91 4.64 6.61
CA TYR A 216 15.99 4.43 5.17
C TYR A 216 16.72 3.14 4.84
N THR A 217 16.09 2.30 4.01
CA THR A 217 16.71 1.08 3.48
C THR A 217 17.10 1.29 2.02
N LEU A 218 18.29 0.82 1.64
CA LEU A 218 18.78 0.90 0.26
C LEU A 218 18.66 -0.45 -0.43
N LYS A 219 18.11 -0.45 -1.65
CA LYS A 219 18.02 -1.62 -2.53
C LYS A 219 18.87 -1.36 -3.77
N ASP A 220 19.96 -2.10 -3.93
CA ASP A 220 20.79 -2.03 -5.12
C ASP A 220 20.08 -2.75 -6.28
N THR A 221 19.90 -2.08 -7.41
CA THR A 221 19.28 -2.62 -8.64
C THR A 221 20.21 -2.43 -9.83
N PRO A 222 20.03 -3.15 -10.96
CA PRO A 222 20.80 -2.93 -12.18
C PRO A 222 20.69 -1.49 -12.72
N GLN A 223 19.60 -0.79 -12.39
CA GLN A 223 19.31 0.57 -12.84
C GLN A 223 19.79 1.63 -11.86
N GLY A 224 20.27 1.25 -10.67
CA GLY A 224 20.74 2.19 -9.64
C GLY A 224 20.35 1.79 -8.22
N VAL A 225 20.50 2.70 -7.27
CA VAL A 225 20.11 2.48 -5.86
C VAL A 225 18.74 3.08 -5.60
N GLN A 226 17.82 2.23 -5.16
CA GLN A 226 16.49 2.65 -4.73
C GLN A 226 16.51 2.94 -3.21
N ILE A 227 15.93 4.09 -2.82
CA ILE A 227 15.82 4.53 -1.43
C ILE A 227 14.41 4.21 -0.95
N ILE A 228 14.29 3.40 0.10
CA ILE A 228 13.02 3.01 0.71
C ILE A 228 12.98 3.58 2.11
N LYS A 229 11.96 4.39 2.44
CA LYS A 229 11.75 4.92 3.78
C LYS A 229 10.97 3.91 4.61
N ASP A 230 11.53 3.47 5.74
CA ASP A 230 10.84 2.62 6.71
C ASP A 230 9.90 3.48 7.56
N GLU A 231 8.59 3.31 7.40
CA GLU A 231 7.57 4.09 8.13
C GLU A 231 7.28 3.50 9.54
N SER A 232 8.17 2.69 10.07
CA SER A 232 7.98 1.97 11.33
C SER A 232 8.67 2.60 12.55
N ILE A 233 9.13 3.87 12.43
CA ILE A 233 9.75 4.60 13.54
C ILE A 233 8.97 5.89 13.82
#